data_9749fe308d90335cac2a1c6dc1a2e779
#
_entry.id   9749fe308d90335cac2a1c6dc1a2e779
#
_cell.length_a   1.000
_cell.length_b   1.000
_cell.length_c   1.000
_cell.angle_alpha   90.00
_cell.angle_beta   90.00
_cell.angle_gamma   90.00
#
_symmetry.space_group_name_H-M   'P 1'
#
loop_
_entity.id
_entity.type
_entity.pdbx_description
1 polymer ?
#
loop_
_entity_poly.entity_id
_entity_poly.type
_entity_poly.pdbx_seq_one_letter_code
_entity_poly.pdbx_strand_id
1 'polypeptide(L)'
;MTTKRGKKVQEALRGERFTKSVVRVKLSPAEMIRILREKNELTQSELAERTGLTQSTVSNLENGRTKLGAERAKTLARALRVHPAVLLFPGWDVTKESAA
;
A
#
# COMPACT_ATOMS: atom_id res chain seq x y z
N MET A 1 13.65 11.40 -25.09
CA MET A 1 13.53 11.41 -24.52
C MET A 1 13.18 10.84 -23.95
N THR A 2 12.72 10.33 -23.92
CA THR A 2 12.40 9.79 -23.22
C THR A 2 12.50 10.08 -22.28
N THR A 3 13.05 10.07 -22.32
CA THR A 3 13.37 10.43 -21.25
C THR A 3 13.01 11.73 -20.96
N LYS A 4 12.61 12.40 -21.83
CA LYS A 4 12.17 13.60 -21.57
C LYS A 4 11.24 13.53 -20.46
N ARG A 5 10.24 12.75 -20.53
CA ARG A 5 9.35 12.61 -19.49
C ARG A 5 10.01 12.06 -18.28
N GLY A 6 10.79 11.10 -18.46
CA GLY A 6 11.44 10.52 -17.37
C GLY A 6 12.36 11.47 -16.71
N LYS A 7 12.98 12.31 -17.50
CA LYS A 7 13.84 13.25 -16.97
C LYS A 7 13.14 14.24 -16.11
N LYS A 8 12.03 14.71 -16.53
CA LYS A 8 11.27 15.59 -15.76
C LYS A 8 10.88 14.99 -14.47
N VAL A 9 10.45 13.79 -14.48
CA VAL A 9 10.06 13.13 -13.28
C VAL A 9 11.25 12.99 -12.37
N GLN A 10 12.36 12.65 -12.89
CA GLN A 10 13.51 12.51 -12.08
C GLN A 10 13.96 13.81 -11.50
N GLU A 11 13.87 14.85 -12.22
CA GLU A 11 14.22 16.09 -11.71
C GLU A 11 13.33 16.50 -10.61
N ALA A 12 12.07 16.23 -10.76
CA ALA A 12 11.12 16.57 -9.73
C ALA A 12 11.43 15.79 -8.50
N LEU A 13 11.75 14.55 -8.64
CA LEU A 13 12.07 13.74 -7.50
C LEU A 13 13.32 14.20 -6.81
N ARG A 14 14.28 14.60 -7.56
CA ARG A 14 15.48 15.04 -7.01
C ARG A 14 15.30 16.34 -6.34
N GLY A 15 14.39 17.09 -6.79
CA GLY A 15 14.17 18.38 -6.28
C GLY A 15 13.84 18.36 -4.87
N GLU A 16 14.69 18.74 -4.10
CA GLU A 16 14.43 18.80 -2.76
C GLU A 16 13.34 19.70 -2.46
N ARG A 17 13.11 20.62 -3.27
CA ARG A 17 12.10 21.54 -3.07
C ARG A 17 10.77 20.94 -2.86
N PHE A 18 10.48 19.85 -3.42
CA PHE A 18 9.19 19.39 -3.21
C PHE A 18 9.15 18.15 -2.41
N THR A 19 10.15 17.83 -1.80
CA THR A 19 10.19 16.67 -1.06
C THR A 19 9.11 16.48 -0.09
N LYS A 20 8.98 17.26 0.87
CA LYS A 20 7.97 17.07 1.82
C LYS A 20 6.59 16.98 1.32
N SER A 21 6.15 17.93 0.68
CA SER A 21 4.80 17.94 0.24
C SER A 21 4.51 16.88 -0.77
N VAL A 22 5.39 16.63 -1.62
CA VAL A 22 5.11 15.66 -2.63
C VAL A 22 5.05 14.26 -2.13
N VAL A 23 5.84 13.94 -1.21
CA VAL A 23 5.83 12.62 -0.71
C VAL A 23 4.72 12.33 0.21
N ARG A 24 3.95 13.31 0.55
CA ARG A 24 2.86 13.09 1.35
C ARG A 24 1.77 12.44 0.59
N VAL A 25 1.85 11.20 0.32
CA VAL A 25 0.84 10.49 -0.41
C VAL A 25 -0.09 9.78 0.52
N LYS A 26 -1.36 9.95 0.31
CA LYS A 26 -2.31 9.28 1.11
C LYS A 26 -2.65 7.96 0.52
N LEU A 27 -2.26 6.89 1.13
CA LEU A 27 -2.55 5.56 0.66
C LEU A 27 -3.80 5.03 1.33
N SER A 28 -4.60 4.32 0.58
CA SER A 28 -5.77 3.67 1.15
C SER A 28 -5.39 2.25 1.53
N PRO A 29 -6.19 1.59 2.35
CA PRO A 29 -5.92 0.20 2.68
C PRO A 29 -5.86 -0.66 1.43
N ALA A 30 -6.71 -0.36 0.45
CA ALA A 30 -6.73 -1.12 -0.80
C ALA A 30 -5.38 -1.02 -1.50
N GLU A 31 -4.86 0.18 -1.59
CA GLU A 31 -3.59 0.38 -2.25
C GLU A 31 -2.45 -0.28 -1.48
N MET A 32 -2.52 -0.23 -0.17
CA MET A 32 -1.48 -0.81 0.64
C MET A 32 -1.43 -2.33 0.46
N ILE A 33 -2.59 -2.97 0.39
CA ILE A 33 -2.63 -4.40 0.19
C ILE A 33 -1.94 -4.75 -1.13
N ARG A 34 -2.25 -4.00 -2.16
CA ARG A 34 -1.68 -4.28 -3.46
C ARG A 34 -0.18 -4.07 -3.47
N ILE A 35 0.28 -2.99 -2.89
CA ILE A 35 1.69 -2.68 -2.83
C ILE A 35 2.46 -3.76 -2.11
N LEU A 36 1.96 -4.19 -0.96
CA LEU A 36 2.63 -5.21 -0.19
C LEU A 36 2.58 -6.57 -0.87
N ARG A 37 1.49 -6.85 -1.57
CA ARG A 37 1.39 -8.08 -2.30
C ARG A 37 2.47 -8.13 -3.40
N GLU A 38 2.57 -7.04 -4.14
CA GLU A 38 3.55 -6.97 -5.21
C GLU A 38 4.97 -7.00 -4.68
N LYS A 39 5.17 -6.39 -3.53
CA LYS A 39 6.47 -6.39 -2.92
C LYS A 39 6.88 -7.80 -2.52
N ASN A 40 5.92 -8.62 -2.15
CA ASN A 40 6.20 -10.00 -1.81
C ASN A 40 6.15 -10.91 -3.03
N GLU A 41 6.00 -10.30 -4.21
CA GLU A 41 5.98 -11.04 -5.46
C GLU A 41 4.90 -12.10 -5.50
N LEU A 42 3.73 -11.75 -5.02
CA LEU A 42 2.60 -12.66 -5.03
C LEU A 42 1.56 -12.20 -6.02
N THR A 43 0.92 -13.14 -6.69
CA THR A 43 -0.23 -12.80 -7.52
C THR A 43 -1.43 -12.73 -6.61
N GLN A 44 -2.53 -12.21 -7.10
CA GLN A 44 -3.76 -12.17 -6.32
C GLN A 44 -4.20 -13.58 -5.95
N SER A 45 -4.03 -14.52 -6.85
CA SER A 45 -4.39 -15.89 -6.58
C SER A 45 -3.53 -16.50 -5.49
N GLU A 46 -2.25 -16.19 -5.53
CA GLU A 46 -1.36 -16.70 -4.50
C GLU A 46 -1.67 -16.13 -3.14
N LEU A 47 -1.97 -14.86 -3.10
CA LEU A 47 -2.33 -14.25 -1.84
C LEU A 47 -3.64 -14.85 -1.32
N ALA A 48 -4.59 -15.07 -2.21
CA ALA A 48 -5.85 -15.67 -1.84
C ALA A 48 -5.60 -17.04 -1.23
N GLU A 49 -4.74 -17.80 -1.86
CA GLU A 49 -4.43 -19.12 -1.38
C GLU A 49 -3.82 -19.09 0.01
N ARG A 50 -2.89 -18.20 0.24
CA ARG A 50 -2.24 -18.10 1.53
C ARG A 50 -3.15 -17.64 2.64
N THR A 51 -4.18 -16.90 2.30
CA THR A 51 -5.06 -16.33 3.29
C THR A 51 -6.36 -17.08 3.46
N GLY A 52 -6.64 -18.02 2.56
CA GLY A 52 -7.91 -18.72 2.62
C GLY A 52 -9.04 -17.92 2.03
N LEU A 53 -8.73 -16.80 1.39
CA LEU A 53 -9.75 -16.00 0.73
C LEU A 53 -9.84 -16.41 -0.72
N THR A 54 -10.83 -15.89 -1.44
CA THR A 54 -10.90 -16.16 -2.86
C THR A 54 -10.19 -15.05 -3.57
N GLN A 55 -9.81 -15.32 -4.80
CA GLN A 55 -9.15 -14.30 -5.60
C GLN A 55 -10.09 -13.11 -5.81
N SER A 56 -11.37 -13.38 -5.98
CA SER A 56 -12.35 -12.32 -6.11
C SER A 56 -12.35 -11.41 -4.91
N THR A 57 -12.24 -11.98 -3.72
CA THR A 57 -12.22 -11.19 -2.51
C THR A 57 -10.96 -10.32 -2.46
N VAL A 58 -9.83 -10.90 -2.81
CA VAL A 58 -8.59 -10.14 -2.83
C VAL A 58 -8.70 -8.99 -3.84
N SER A 59 -9.23 -9.29 -5.01
CA SER A 59 -9.40 -8.29 -6.03
C SER A 59 -10.32 -7.16 -5.56
N ASN A 60 -11.42 -7.51 -4.91
CA ASN A 60 -12.34 -6.51 -4.42
C ASN A 60 -11.71 -5.64 -3.34
N LEU A 61 -10.90 -6.24 -2.50
CA LEU A 61 -10.22 -5.47 -1.47
C LEU A 61 -9.20 -4.52 -2.09
N GLU A 62 -8.49 -4.97 -3.10
CA GLU A 62 -7.48 -4.14 -3.74
C GLU A 62 -8.09 -3.03 -4.58
N ASN A 63 -9.31 -3.22 -5.02
CA ASN A 63 -9.99 -2.20 -5.80
C ASN A 63 -10.88 -1.30 -4.97
N GLY A 64 -10.87 -1.51 -3.67
CA GLY A 64 -11.66 -0.67 -2.80
C GLY A 64 -13.14 -0.93 -2.81
N ARG A 65 -13.57 -2.03 -3.41
CA ARG A 65 -14.98 -2.34 -3.47
C ARG A 65 -15.50 -2.90 -2.16
N THR A 66 -14.61 -3.49 -1.39
CA THR A 66 -14.96 -4.06 -0.10
C THR A 66 -14.08 -3.42 0.94
N LYS A 67 -14.66 -3.03 2.04
CA LYS A 67 -13.91 -2.43 3.08
C LYS A 67 -13.09 -3.46 3.83
N LEU A 68 -11.91 -3.10 4.23
CA LEU A 68 -11.06 -4.01 4.95
C LEU A 68 -11.39 -3.96 6.43
N GLY A 69 -11.88 -5.06 6.96
CA GLY A 69 -12.19 -5.13 8.37
C GLY A 69 -11.01 -5.66 9.15
N ALA A 70 -11.10 -5.61 10.45
CA ALA A 70 -10.01 -6.00 11.31
C ALA A 70 -9.60 -7.46 11.15
N GLU A 71 -10.56 -8.34 11.01
CA GLU A 71 -10.24 -9.76 10.90
C GLU A 71 -9.49 -10.09 9.62
N ARG A 72 -9.94 -9.51 8.51
CA ARG A 72 -9.25 -9.74 7.27
C ARG A 72 -7.89 -9.08 7.27
N ALA A 73 -7.80 -7.95 7.96
CA ALA A 73 -6.54 -7.26 8.05
C ALA A 73 -5.50 -8.13 8.75
N LYS A 74 -5.91 -8.84 9.78
CA LYS A 74 -4.99 -9.71 10.49
C LYS A 74 -4.52 -10.84 9.59
N THR A 75 -5.45 -11.42 8.86
CA THR A 75 -5.14 -12.53 7.98
C THR A 75 -4.18 -12.09 6.87
N LEU A 76 -4.50 -10.96 6.25
CA LEU A 76 -3.66 -10.46 5.18
C LEU A 76 -2.30 -10.04 5.70
N ALA A 77 -2.28 -9.40 6.85
CA ALA A 77 -1.03 -8.92 7.41
C ALA A 77 -0.09 -10.08 7.68
N ARG A 78 -0.63 -11.19 8.16
CA ARG A 78 0.18 -12.33 8.43
C ARG A 78 0.79 -12.87 7.15
N ALA A 79 0.01 -12.93 6.09
CA ALA A 79 0.50 -13.42 4.82
C ALA A 79 1.50 -12.46 4.20
N LEU A 80 1.33 -11.17 4.43
CA LEU A 80 2.20 -10.16 3.86
C LEU A 80 3.34 -9.79 4.79
N ARG A 81 3.37 -10.42 5.97
CA ARG A 81 4.44 -10.19 6.94
C ARG A 81 4.57 -8.77 7.42
N VAL A 82 3.46 -8.18 7.77
CA VAL A 82 3.44 -6.84 8.33
C VAL A 82 2.46 -6.83 9.47
N HIS A 83 2.50 -5.80 10.26
CA HIS A 83 1.56 -5.65 11.34
C HIS A 83 0.22 -5.21 10.72
N PRO A 84 -0.91 -5.69 11.24
CA PRO A 84 -2.22 -5.31 10.68
C PRO A 84 -2.45 -3.82 10.63
N ALA A 85 -1.84 -3.07 11.52
CA ALA A 85 -2.00 -1.63 11.52
C ALA A 85 -1.48 -0.99 10.24
N VAL A 86 -0.53 -1.63 9.59
CA VAL A 86 0.02 -1.12 8.35
C VAL A 86 -1.07 -1.11 7.29
N LEU A 87 -1.96 -2.09 7.34
CA LEU A 87 -3.03 -2.19 6.38
C LEU A 87 -4.22 -1.30 6.76
N LEU A 88 -4.52 -1.25 8.03
CA LEU A 88 -5.69 -0.50 8.48
C LEU A 88 -5.44 1.00 8.54
N PHE A 89 -4.24 1.38 8.86
CA PHE A 89 -3.90 2.78 8.97
C PHE A 89 -2.69 3.15 8.14
N PRO A 90 -2.81 3.01 6.83
CA PRO A 90 -1.67 3.30 5.97
C PRO A 90 -1.39 4.78 6.04
N GLY A 91 -0.16 5.12 6.15
CA GLY A 91 0.17 6.53 6.23
C GLY A 91 0.17 7.11 7.63
N TRP A 92 -0.10 6.29 8.62
CA TRP A 92 -0.10 6.77 9.99
C TRP A 92 1.32 7.19 10.35
N ASP A 93 1.43 8.37 10.88
CA ASP A 93 2.73 8.90 11.22
C ASP A 93 2.86 9.04 12.74
N VAL A 94 3.54 8.13 13.32
CA VAL A 94 3.73 8.12 14.76
C VAL A 94 4.45 9.36 15.24
N THR A 95 5.37 9.81 14.47
CA THR A 95 6.12 10.98 14.83
C THR A 95 5.23 12.18 14.94
N LYS A 96 4.31 12.28 14.03
CA LYS A 96 3.41 13.37 14.02
C LYS A 96 2.50 13.33 15.22
N GLU A 97 2.07 12.15 15.57
CA GLU A 97 1.21 11.99 16.72
C GLU A 97 1.93 12.34 17.98
N SER A 98 3.13 11.96 18.11
CA SER A 98 3.85 12.25 19.30
C SER A 98 4.13 13.70 19.41
N ALA A 99 4.21 14.39 18.34
CA ALA A 99 4.49 15.78 18.37
C ALA A 99 3.26 16.56 18.82
N ALA A 100 2.13 15.98 18.65
CA ALA A 100 0.95 16.65 19.08
C ALA A 100 0.83 16.57 20.55
#